data_0202eb5375c9c7959b035e73c9b47985
#
_entry.id   0202eb5375c9c7959b035e73c9b47985
#
_cell.length_a   1.000
_cell.length_b   1.000
_cell.length_c   1.000
_cell.angle_alpha   90.00
_cell.angle_beta   90.00
_cell.angle_gamma   90.00
#
_symmetry.space_group_name_H-M   'P 1'
#
loop_
_entity.id
_entity.type
_entity.pdbx_description
1 polymer ?
#
loop_
_entity_poly.entity_id
_entity_poly.type
_entity_poly.pdbx_seq_one_letter_code
_entity_poly.pdbx_strand_id
1 'polypeptide(L)'
;AMHAALTRNPGHGISMLALSQLLRLIGVDQLHIGTAIGKMQGPKKEVKTIFNEIELPAYVSNEMVQDWGNIKPVMAVCSGGLHPLLMPQLLKIFGKDAIFQFGGGCHGHPNGTRAGARALRQALDAALNNIPLKKAAEERPELRQAFEKWG
;
A
#
# COMPACT_ATOMS: atom_id res chain seq x y z
N ALA A 1 10.83 -0.22 10.12
CA ALA A 1 12.10 -0.01 10.83
C ALA A 1 13.21 -0.92 10.30
N MET A 2 12.98 -2.22 10.17
CA MET A 2 13.98 -3.19 9.69
C MET A 2 14.38 -2.97 8.22
N HIS A 3 13.50 -2.45 7.39
CA HIS A 3 13.77 -2.17 5.99
C HIS A 3 15.04 -1.32 5.78
N ALA A 4 15.19 -0.20 6.48
CA ALA A 4 16.37 0.66 6.32
C ALA A 4 17.68 0.02 6.83
N ALA A 5 17.60 -0.79 7.88
CA ALA A 5 18.77 -1.43 8.47
C ALA A 5 19.23 -2.67 7.70
N LEU A 6 18.29 -3.47 7.20
CA LEU A 6 18.58 -4.78 6.61
C LEU A 6 18.54 -4.79 5.09
N THR A 7 17.58 -4.11 4.47
CA THR A 7 17.36 -4.24 3.02
C THR A 7 18.05 -3.20 2.16
N ARG A 8 18.64 -2.14 2.77
CA ARG A 8 19.35 -1.07 2.06
C ARG A 8 20.87 -1.16 2.15
N ASN A 9 21.40 -2.14 2.85
CA ASN A 9 22.85 -2.30 2.96
C ASN A 9 23.39 -2.99 1.71
N PRO A 10 24.25 -2.36 0.90
CA PRO A 10 24.77 -2.97 -0.33
C PRO A 10 25.79 -4.09 -0.07
N GLY A 11 26.42 -4.11 1.10
CA GLY A 11 27.51 -5.05 1.43
C GLY A 11 27.03 -6.35 2.05
N HIS A 12 25.99 -6.33 2.87
CA HIS A 12 25.49 -7.49 3.60
C HIS A 12 24.01 -7.36 3.97
N GLY A 13 23.23 -6.81 3.07
CA GLY A 13 21.79 -6.72 3.24
C GLY A 13 21.04 -7.99 2.89
N ILE A 14 19.80 -8.08 3.32
CA ILE A 14 18.84 -9.10 2.90
C ILE A 14 17.77 -8.43 2.02
N SER A 15 17.31 -9.10 0.96
CA SER A 15 16.24 -8.54 0.13
C SER A 15 14.93 -8.40 0.92
N MET A 16 14.10 -7.41 0.57
CA MET A 16 12.79 -7.25 1.22
C MET A 16 11.89 -8.48 0.97
N LEU A 17 12.04 -9.13 -0.18
CA LEU A 17 11.32 -10.36 -0.48
C LEU A 17 11.69 -11.49 0.51
N ALA A 18 12.98 -11.79 0.68
CA ALA A 18 13.42 -12.82 1.61
C ALA A 18 13.02 -12.48 3.06
N LEU A 19 13.13 -11.21 3.46
CA LEU A 19 12.69 -10.76 4.78
C LEU A 19 11.19 -10.96 4.97
N SER A 20 10.36 -10.69 3.96
CA SER A 20 8.91 -10.87 4.03
C SER A 20 8.51 -12.34 4.17
N GLN A 21 9.21 -13.24 3.49
CA GLN A 21 9.03 -14.69 3.63
C GLN A 21 9.37 -15.17 5.06
N LEU A 22 10.50 -14.75 5.60
CA LEU A 22 10.87 -15.05 6.98
C LEU A 22 9.85 -14.55 7.99
N LEU A 23 9.32 -13.34 7.80
CA LEU A 23 8.31 -12.78 8.69
C LEU A 23 6.97 -13.53 8.60
N ARG A 24 6.58 -14.01 7.41
CA ARG A 24 5.42 -14.89 7.25
C ARG A 24 5.61 -16.21 7.99
N LEU A 25 6.80 -16.83 7.90
CA LEU A 25 7.14 -18.06 8.64
C LEU A 25 7.07 -17.87 10.16
N ILE A 26 7.46 -16.69 10.67
CA ILE A 26 7.37 -16.33 12.09
C ILE A 26 5.91 -16.13 12.54
N GLY A 27 5.00 -15.87 11.61
CA GLY A 27 3.58 -15.70 11.89
C GLY A 27 3.17 -14.28 12.29
N VAL A 28 3.79 -13.25 11.69
CA VAL A 28 3.32 -11.87 11.88
C VAL A 28 1.93 -11.68 11.25
N ASP A 29 1.08 -10.86 11.85
CA ASP A 29 -0.28 -10.60 11.32
C ASP A 29 -0.27 -9.62 10.16
N GLN A 30 0.62 -8.63 10.18
CA GLN A 30 0.67 -7.52 9.23
C GLN A 30 2.12 -7.17 8.89
N LEU A 31 2.36 -6.79 7.64
CA LEU A 31 3.69 -6.40 7.18
C LEU A 31 3.63 -5.16 6.27
N HIS A 32 4.44 -4.15 6.61
CA HIS A 32 4.67 -3.01 5.72
C HIS A 32 5.50 -3.45 4.51
N ILE A 33 4.91 -3.35 3.33
CA ILE A 33 5.56 -3.75 2.07
C ILE A 33 5.98 -2.56 1.19
N GLY A 34 5.75 -1.34 1.67
CA GLY A 34 5.90 -0.13 0.85
C GLY A 34 4.69 0.13 -0.02
N THR A 35 4.89 0.76 -1.16
CA THR A 35 3.82 1.03 -2.12
C THR A 35 4.33 0.98 -3.55
N ALA A 36 3.51 0.46 -4.46
CA ALA A 36 3.82 0.43 -5.90
C ALA A 36 3.63 1.80 -6.58
N ILE A 37 3.05 2.77 -5.87
CA ILE A 37 2.76 4.14 -6.33
C ILE A 37 3.06 5.14 -5.21
N GLY A 38 3.32 6.40 -5.56
CA GLY A 38 3.70 7.44 -4.60
C GLY A 38 5.21 7.74 -4.64
N LYS A 39 5.75 8.32 -3.56
CA LYS A 39 7.14 8.81 -3.49
C LYS A 39 8.18 7.75 -3.07
N MET A 40 7.79 6.53 -2.77
CA MET A 40 8.72 5.50 -2.32
C MET A 40 9.56 4.97 -3.48
N GLN A 41 10.86 4.83 -3.24
CA GLN A 41 11.81 4.25 -4.19
C GLN A 41 11.75 2.72 -4.12
N GLY A 42 11.55 2.08 -5.25
CA GLY A 42 11.55 0.63 -5.41
C GLY A 42 10.85 0.23 -6.70
N PRO A 43 11.24 -0.86 -7.36
CA PRO A 43 10.54 -1.33 -8.54
C PRO A 43 9.12 -1.77 -8.16
N LYS A 44 8.12 -1.23 -8.87
CA LYS A 44 6.69 -1.60 -8.69
C LYS A 44 6.46 -3.10 -8.71
N LYS A 45 7.26 -3.82 -9.50
CA LYS A 45 7.24 -5.27 -9.62
C LYS A 45 7.59 -5.96 -8.30
N GLU A 46 8.61 -5.45 -7.58
CA GLU A 46 9.03 -6.03 -6.29
C GLU A 46 7.93 -5.94 -5.23
N VAL A 47 7.29 -4.78 -5.09
CA VAL A 47 6.20 -4.60 -4.12
C VAL A 47 5.02 -5.53 -4.42
N LYS A 48 4.68 -5.71 -5.71
CA LYS A 48 3.61 -6.63 -6.10
C LYS A 48 4.00 -8.09 -5.87
N THR A 49 5.27 -8.44 -6.10
CA THR A 49 5.80 -9.78 -5.79
C THR A 49 5.71 -10.05 -4.29
N ILE A 50 6.17 -9.12 -3.44
CA ILE A 50 6.08 -9.26 -1.98
C ILE A 50 4.62 -9.40 -1.53
N PHE A 51 3.71 -8.58 -2.09
CA PHE A 51 2.28 -8.65 -1.80
C PHE A 51 1.73 -10.06 -2.07
N ASN A 52 1.96 -10.60 -3.27
CA ASN A 52 1.48 -11.92 -3.63
C ASN A 52 2.11 -13.03 -2.77
N GLU A 53 3.41 -12.90 -2.48
CA GLU A 53 4.18 -13.86 -1.69
C GLU A 53 3.66 -13.99 -0.25
N ILE A 54 3.24 -12.89 0.36
CA ILE A 54 2.78 -12.92 1.75
C ILE A 54 1.30 -13.20 1.91
N GLU A 55 0.48 -13.00 0.87
CA GLU A 55 -0.98 -13.15 0.96
C GLU A 55 -1.49 -14.44 0.32
N LEU A 56 -0.89 -14.88 -0.79
CA LEU A 56 -1.38 -16.07 -1.49
C LEU A 56 -0.92 -17.37 -0.81
N PRO A 57 -1.72 -18.45 -0.89
CA PRO A 57 -1.33 -19.75 -0.36
C PRO A 57 -0.15 -20.36 -1.12
N ALA A 58 -0.04 -20.08 -2.42
CA ALA A 58 1.12 -20.42 -3.25
C ALA A 58 1.39 -19.32 -4.27
N TYR A 59 2.65 -19.09 -4.57
CA TYR A 59 3.07 -18.08 -5.55
C TYR A 59 4.33 -18.52 -6.30
N VAL A 60 4.39 -18.17 -7.57
CA VAL A 60 5.56 -18.44 -8.42
C VAL A 60 6.36 -17.15 -8.59
N SER A 61 7.59 -17.14 -8.10
CA SER A 61 8.53 -16.03 -8.25
C SER A 61 9.85 -16.54 -8.82
N ASN A 62 10.32 -15.93 -9.91
CA ASN A 62 11.59 -16.27 -10.56
C ASN A 62 11.75 -17.80 -10.82
N GLU A 63 10.70 -18.41 -11.37
CA GLU A 63 10.64 -19.86 -11.67
C GLU A 63 10.61 -20.79 -10.44
N MET A 64 10.67 -20.23 -9.22
CA MET A 64 10.48 -21.01 -8.00
C MET A 64 9.04 -20.91 -7.52
N VAL A 65 8.49 -22.08 -7.19
CA VAL A 65 7.15 -22.17 -6.56
C VAL A 65 7.35 -22.11 -5.05
N GLN A 66 6.75 -21.12 -4.42
CA GLN A 66 6.61 -21.07 -2.97
C GLN A 66 5.20 -21.53 -2.61
N ASP A 67 5.11 -22.72 -2.02
CA ASP A 67 3.89 -23.25 -1.41
C ASP A 67 3.98 -23.07 0.11
N TRP A 68 3.01 -22.37 0.68
CA TRP A 68 2.98 -22.08 2.11
C TRP A 68 2.24 -23.13 2.93
N GLY A 69 1.60 -24.12 2.29
CA GLY A 69 0.85 -25.17 2.98
C GLY A 69 -0.20 -24.58 3.94
N ASN A 70 -0.06 -24.88 5.22
CA ASN A 70 -0.95 -24.39 6.30
C ASN A 70 -0.50 -23.07 6.96
N ILE A 71 0.57 -22.45 6.48
CA ILE A 71 1.05 -21.17 7.03
C ILE A 71 0.09 -20.05 6.63
N LYS A 72 -0.42 -19.33 7.64
CA LYS A 72 -1.40 -18.26 7.44
C LYS A 72 -0.85 -17.14 6.55
N PRO A 73 -1.71 -16.48 5.77
CA PRO A 73 -1.33 -15.27 5.05
C PRO A 73 -1.06 -14.12 6.02
N VAL A 74 -0.24 -13.19 5.57
CA VAL A 74 0.08 -11.94 6.25
C VAL A 74 -0.60 -10.79 5.51
N MET A 75 -1.34 -9.95 6.23
CA MET A 75 -2.02 -8.81 5.61
C MET A 75 -1.02 -7.72 5.23
N ALA A 76 -1.02 -7.35 3.97
CA ALA A 76 -0.13 -6.33 3.44
C ALA A 76 -0.52 -4.93 3.91
N VAL A 77 0.45 -4.15 4.39
CA VAL A 77 0.30 -2.74 4.71
C VAL A 77 1.03 -1.90 3.67
N CYS A 78 0.27 -1.24 2.81
CA CYS A 78 0.78 -0.32 1.80
C CYS A 78 0.94 1.07 2.41
N SER A 79 2.17 1.59 2.41
CA SER A 79 2.50 2.88 3.01
C SER A 79 3.63 3.59 2.27
N GLY A 80 3.64 4.93 2.35
CA GLY A 80 4.70 5.77 1.80
C GLY A 80 4.23 6.74 0.71
N GLY A 81 4.07 8.01 1.06
CA GLY A 81 3.70 9.07 0.13
C GLY A 81 2.28 8.97 -0.45
N LEU A 82 1.39 8.23 0.21
CA LEU A 82 0.02 8.05 -0.24
C LEU A 82 -0.85 9.26 0.11
N HIS A 83 -1.79 9.59 -0.80
CA HIS A 83 -2.77 10.67 -0.64
C HIS A 83 -4.12 10.26 -1.29
N PRO A 84 -5.24 10.98 -1.03
CA PRO A 84 -6.59 10.56 -1.44
C PRO A 84 -6.72 10.21 -2.94
N LEU A 85 -6.04 10.94 -3.82
CA LEU A 85 -6.19 10.76 -5.26
C LEU A 85 -5.56 9.45 -5.79
N LEU A 86 -4.74 8.78 -4.98
CA LEU A 86 -4.14 7.48 -5.35
C LEU A 86 -5.05 6.29 -5.04
N MET A 87 -6.16 6.50 -4.34
CA MET A 87 -7.04 5.43 -3.88
C MET A 87 -7.52 4.48 -4.98
N PRO A 88 -7.97 4.94 -6.17
CA PRO A 88 -8.39 4.03 -7.24
C PRO A 88 -7.26 3.15 -7.74
N GLN A 89 -6.04 3.69 -7.82
CA GLN A 89 -4.87 2.94 -8.25
C GLN A 89 -4.44 1.91 -7.21
N LEU A 90 -4.51 2.24 -5.92
CA LEU A 90 -4.23 1.31 -4.83
C LEU A 90 -5.17 0.12 -4.86
N LEU A 91 -6.49 0.36 -4.97
CA LEU A 91 -7.48 -0.70 -5.08
C LEU A 91 -7.29 -1.56 -6.34
N LYS A 92 -6.90 -0.97 -7.45
CA LYS A 92 -6.61 -1.71 -8.70
C LYS A 92 -5.39 -2.63 -8.55
N ILE A 93 -4.37 -2.23 -7.80
CA ILE A 93 -3.12 -2.99 -7.65
C ILE A 93 -3.24 -4.06 -6.56
N PHE A 94 -3.80 -3.69 -5.41
CA PHE A 94 -3.76 -4.50 -4.18
C PHE A 94 -5.13 -5.10 -3.81
N GLY A 95 -6.21 -4.69 -4.48
CA GLY A 95 -7.55 -5.18 -4.13
C GLY A 95 -8.09 -4.52 -2.87
N LYS A 96 -9.02 -5.22 -2.21
CA LYS A 96 -9.73 -4.74 -1.00
C LYS A 96 -9.14 -5.33 0.28
N ASP A 97 -8.39 -6.41 0.18
CA ASP A 97 -7.83 -7.16 1.30
C ASP A 97 -6.39 -6.66 1.60
N ALA A 98 -6.24 -5.35 1.79
CA ALA A 98 -4.97 -4.73 2.13
C ALA A 98 -5.21 -3.52 3.04
N ILE A 99 -4.23 -3.19 3.86
CA ILE A 99 -4.25 -1.99 4.69
C ILE A 99 -3.55 -0.85 3.94
N PHE A 100 -4.24 0.28 3.77
CA PHE A 100 -3.66 1.49 3.20
C PHE A 100 -3.38 2.51 4.30
N GLN A 101 -2.12 2.78 4.58
CA GLN A 101 -1.70 3.71 5.61
C GLN A 101 -1.35 5.07 5.02
N PHE A 102 -2.09 6.09 5.42
CA PHE A 102 -1.93 7.47 4.99
C PHE A 102 -1.44 8.35 6.15
N GLY A 103 -0.17 8.68 6.15
CA GLY A 103 0.39 9.68 7.08
C GLY A 103 0.28 11.08 6.48
N GLY A 104 1.26 11.49 5.68
CA GLY A 104 1.32 12.82 5.07
C GLY A 104 0.09 13.18 4.21
N GLY A 105 -0.53 12.20 3.55
CA GLY A 105 -1.75 12.43 2.77
C GLY A 105 -3.00 12.69 3.61
N CYS A 106 -2.98 12.32 4.89
CA CYS A 106 -4.04 12.65 5.85
C CYS A 106 -3.75 13.98 6.55
N HIS A 107 -2.60 14.05 7.24
CA HIS A 107 -2.22 15.23 8.04
C HIS A 107 -1.89 16.46 7.20
N GLY A 108 -1.43 16.26 5.97
CA GLY A 108 -1.07 17.33 5.05
C GLY A 108 -2.25 17.92 4.26
N HIS A 109 -3.48 17.55 4.56
CA HIS A 109 -4.65 18.16 3.88
C HIS A 109 -4.73 19.68 4.18
N PRO A 110 -5.14 20.55 3.22
CA PRO A 110 -5.21 22.00 3.44
C PRO A 110 -5.98 22.40 4.70
N ASN A 111 -7.08 21.69 4.99
CA ASN A 111 -7.94 21.95 6.15
C ASN A 111 -7.65 20.97 7.32
N GLY A 112 -6.42 20.48 7.41
CA GLY A 112 -5.94 19.68 8.53
C GLY A 112 -6.38 18.22 8.51
N THR A 113 -5.98 17.49 9.54
CA THR A 113 -6.08 16.02 9.65
C THR A 113 -7.51 15.50 9.52
N ARG A 114 -8.49 16.16 10.16
CA ARG A 114 -9.90 15.73 10.12
C ARG A 114 -10.47 15.77 8.71
N ALA A 115 -10.17 16.84 7.97
CA ALA A 115 -10.57 16.98 6.58
C ALA A 115 -9.82 15.96 5.68
N GLY A 116 -8.55 15.73 5.94
CA GLY A 116 -7.77 14.70 5.25
C GLY A 116 -8.34 13.29 5.44
N ALA A 117 -8.73 12.94 6.66
CA ALA A 117 -9.37 11.65 6.94
C ALA A 117 -10.71 11.51 6.20
N ARG A 118 -11.52 12.59 6.14
CA ARG A 118 -12.75 12.62 5.34
C ARG A 118 -12.47 12.49 3.85
N ALA A 119 -11.49 13.21 3.31
CA ALA A 119 -11.12 13.12 1.90
C ALA A 119 -10.67 11.70 1.51
N LEU A 120 -9.91 11.02 2.38
CA LEU A 120 -9.52 9.62 2.20
C LEU A 120 -10.73 8.69 2.16
N ARG A 121 -11.67 8.86 3.09
CA ARG A 121 -12.90 8.07 3.11
C ARG A 121 -13.75 8.33 1.87
N GLN A 122 -13.93 9.59 1.49
CA GLN A 122 -14.66 10.00 0.28
C GLN A 122 -14.04 9.41 -0.99
N ALA A 123 -12.70 9.39 -1.08
CA ALA A 123 -11.98 8.79 -2.19
C ALA A 123 -12.15 7.26 -2.23
N LEU A 124 -12.12 6.60 -1.08
CA LEU A 124 -12.36 5.15 -0.97
C LEU A 124 -13.79 4.80 -1.42
N ASP A 125 -14.79 5.50 -0.89
CA ASP A 125 -16.19 5.25 -1.22
C ASP A 125 -16.46 5.48 -2.72
N ALA A 126 -15.88 6.52 -3.31
CA ALA A 126 -15.99 6.77 -4.75
C ALA A 126 -15.32 5.65 -5.56
N ALA A 127 -14.11 5.23 -5.18
CA ALA A 127 -13.38 4.18 -5.90
C ALA A 127 -14.08 2.81 -5.81
N LEU A 128 -14.63 2.44 -4.65
CA LEU A 128 -15.39 1.20 -4.46
C LEU A 128 -16.68 1.16 -5.30
N ASN A 129 -17.29 2.32 -5.53
CA ASN A 129 -18.50 2.45 -6.34
C ASN A 129 -18.21 2.78 -7.81
N ASN A 130 -16.94 2.70 -8.25
CA ASN A 130 -16.50 3.03 -9.61
C ASN A 130 -16.88 4.46 -10.05
N ILE A 131 -16.98 5.40 -9.12
CA ILE A 131 -17.24 6.81 -9.39
C ILE A 131 -15.90 7.52 -9.62
N PRO A 132 -15.69 8.21 -10.76
CA PRO A 132 -14.49 9.01 -10.98
C PRO A 132 -14.29 10.04 -9.87
N LEU A 133 -13.08 10.10 -9.29
CA LEU A 133 -12.80 10.99 -8.16
C LEU A 133 -13.11 12.46 -8.47
N LYS A 134 -12.88 12.91 -9.70
CA LYS A 134 -13.24 14.29 -10.13
C LYS A 134 -14.74 14.55 -9.98
N LYS A 135 -15.57 13.60 -10.44
CA LYS A 135 -17.03 13.69 -10.29
C LYS A 135 -17.46 13.66 -8.81
N ALA A 136 -16.86 12.76 -8.02
CA ALA A 136 -17.14 12.70 -6.60
C ALA A 136 -16.73 13.98 -5.85
N ALA A 137 -15.72 14.70 -6.30
CA ALA A 137 -15.24 15.95 -5.72
C ALA A 137 -16.18 17.14 -5.94
N GLU A 138 -17.11 17.07 -6.91
CA GLU A 138 -18.10 18.13 -7.16
C GLU A 138 -19.01 18.31 -5.93
N GLU A 139 -19.38 17.21 -5.27
CA GLU A 139 -20.28 17.18 -4.12
C GLU A 139 -19.55 17.03 -2.77
N ARG A 140 -18.22 16.83 -2.78
CA ARG A 140 -17.42 16.49 -1.60
C ARG A 140 -16.27 17.48 -1.40
N PRO A 141 -16.46 18.49 -0.55
CA PRO A 141 -15.52 19.61 -0.43
C PRO A 141 -14.11 19.17 0.00
N GLU A 142 -13.97 18.21 0.91
CA GLU A 142 -12.66 17.75 1.35
C GLU A 142 -11.91 17.02 0.22
N LEU A 143 -12.61 16.22 -0.58
CA LEU A 143 -11.99 15.57 -1.74
C LEU A 143 -11.61 16.59 -2.82
N ARG A 144 -12.41 17.64 -3.04
CA ARG A 144 -12.08 18.75 -3.96
C ARG A 144 -10.81 19.46 -3.52
N GLN A 145 -10.68 19.79 -2.24
CA GLN A 145 -9.47 20.40 -1.69
C GLN A 145 -8.23 19.49 -1.80
N ALA A 146 -8.42 18.17 -1.76
CA ALA A 146 -7.34 17.23 -2.02
C ALA A 146 -6.84 17.34 -3.48
N PHE A 147 -7.71 17.64 -4.45
CA PHE A 147 -7.29 17.92 -5.82
C PHE A 147 -6.48 19.22 -5.95
N GLU A 148 -6.78 20.25 -5.18
CA GLU A 148 -6.00 21.50 -5.17
C GLU A 148 -4.56 21.29 -4.73
N LYS A 149 -4.33 20.29 -3.87
CA LYS A 149 -3.01 20.00 -3.33
C LYS A 149 -2.21 18.94 -4.08
N TRP A 150 -2.87 17.92 -4.57
CA TRP A 150 -2.22 16.72 -5.15
C TRP A 150 -2.65 16.39 -6.58
N GLY A 151 -3.53 17.19 -7.19
CA GLY A 151 -4.03 17.05 -8.55
C GLY A 151 -3.13 17.59 -9.65
#